data_7699b5bb3d29b2902e217399cd77d183
#
_entry.id   7699b5bb3d29b2902e217399cd77d183
#
_cell.length_a   1.000
_cell.length_b   1.000
_cell.length_c   1.000
_cell.angle_alpha   90.00
_cell.angle_beta   90.00
_cell.angle_gamma   90.00
#
_symmetry.space_group_name_H-M   'P 1'
#
loop_
_entity.id
_entity.type
_entity.pdbx_description
1 polymer ?
#
loop_
_entity_poly.entity_id
_entity_poly.type
_entity_poly.pdbx_seq_one_letter_code
_entity_poly.pdbx_strand_id
1 'polypeptide(L)'
;MSKPPAKKTSPPAKAGKGSKAAKADNGAPPVDAKWRGYLRVGSIDPETPNVKTFRLLPATSDRFLPFTFVPGQFLNVAFSIGGARMIRSYSISSSPTHREYVDLTVRREPRGAVSRHIVDLLRVGDLVEAGGPVGKFTFTGTEADSIVLISGGVGITPMVSITRYLTERSWAGDIFFLYACRIPADFIFADEIAALQRRNPKLRVAITMTRPEGTDWKGPRGHLTKELLTQTVPDLVSRRIHLCGPPSMMDATKDLLAELGVPSEQVKTEAFGTPKPSPAAAGTTAKPTAPATGPLVTFSKNNKSAKIHVDLQRGDSPPKQTILELSEELGIGIEFSCRVGTCGVCKVRMTSGEVDQEVQDALDADDKANNIILACQAKPKGAVTVEA
;
A
#
# COMPACT_ATOMS: atom_id res chain seq x y z
N MET A 1 40.34 63.24 -56.01
CA MET A 1 40.30 62.46 -54.77
C MET A 1 38.89 62.25 -54.39
N SER A 2 38.36 61.10 -54.77
CA SER A 2 36.91 60.78 -54.66
C SER A 2 36.69 59.98 -53.39
N LYS A 3 35.69 60.39 -52.59
CA LYS A 3 35.21 59.69 -51.34
C LYS A 3 34.44 58.44 -51.72
N PRO A 4 34.61 57.29 -51.04
CA PRO A 4 33.80 56.11 -51.25
C PRO A 4 32.42 56.19 -50.53
N PRO A 5 31.43 55.48 -51.03
CA PRO A 5 30.06 55.58 -50.53
C PRO A 5 29.85 54.79 -49.22
N ALA A 6 28.90 55.31 -48.40
CA ALA A 6 28.52 54.76 -47.11
C ALA A 6 27.78 53.42 -47.25
N LYS A 7 28.17 52.43 -46.44
CA LYS A 7 27.44 51.14 -46.25
C LYS A 7 26.16 51.36 -45.49
N LYS A 8 25.02 50.92 -46.08
CA LYS A 8 23.73 50.79 -45.39
C LYS A 8 23.75 49.62 -44.41
N THR A 9 23.54 49.89 -43.16
CA THR A 9 23.35 48.87 -42.11
C THR A 9 21.90 48.39 -42.13
N SER A 10 21.71 47.07 -42.27
CA SER A 10 20.42 46.39 -42.14
C SER A 10 20.05 46.26 -40.65
N PRO A 11 18.76 46.27 -40.24
CA PRO A 11 18.32 46.13 -38.87
C PRO A 11 18.50 44.71 -38.36
N PRO A 12 18.65 44.49 -37.04
CA PRO A 12 18.88 43.15 -36.45
C PRO A 12 17.64 42.30 -36.54
N ALA A 13 17.82 41.03 -36.90
CA ALA A 13 16.79 39.98 -36.92
C ALA A 13 16.22 39.75 -35.52
N LYS A 14 14.88 39.66 -35.45
CA LYS A 14 14.14 39.31 -34.24
C LYS A 14 14.54 37.89 -33.78
N ALA A 15 14.93 37.78 -32.53
CA ALA A 15 15.23 36.51 -31.87
C ALA A 15 13.99 35.58 -31.94
N GLY A 16 14.21 34.42 -32.53
CA GLY A 16 13.21 33.36 -32.60
C GLY A 16 12.84 32.85 -31.20
N LYS A 17 11.57 32.72 -30.96
CA LYS A 17 10.98 32.09 -29.78
C LYS A 17 11.54 30.68 -29.65
N GLY A 18 12.07 30.37 -28.45
CA GLY A 18 12.61 29.09 -28.10
C GLY A 18 11.66 27.93 -28.44
N SER A 19 12.20 26.94 -29.10
CA SER A 19 11.57 25.67 -29.35
C SER A 19 11.26 25.02 -27.99
N LYS A 20 9.96 24.82 -27.71
CA LYS A 20 9.54 23.92 -26.63
C LYS A 20 10.13 22.55 -26.95
N ALA A 21 11.04 22.08 -26.08
CA ALA A 21 11.48 20.70 -26.11
C ALA A 21 10.24 19.80 -26.09
N ALA A 22 10.03 19.02 -27.12
CA ALA A 22 9.02 17.99 -27.17
C ALA A 22 9.30 17.02 -26.04
N LYS A 23 8.39 16.95 -25.05
CA LYS A 23 8.35 15.85 -24.11
C LYS A 23 8.20 14.59 -24.96
N ALA A 24 9.18 13.70 -24.86
CA ALA A 24 9.04 12.36 -25.41
C ALA A 24 7.87 11.69 -24.69
N ASP A 25 6.75 11.63 -25.37
CA ASP A 25 5.60 10.82 -24.97
C ASP A 25 6.00 9.36 -25.22
N ASN A 26 6.41 8.68 -24.18
CA ASN A 26 6.89 7.29 -24.22
C ASN A 26 5.74 6.29 -24.38
N GLY A 27 4.60 6.66 -24.97
CA GLY A 27 3.53 5.71 -25.33
C GLY A 27 3.00 4.87 -24.15
N ALA A 28 3.04 5.43 -22.92
CA ALA A 28 2.47 4.76 -21.77
C ALA A 28 0.94 4.78 -21.93
N PRO A 29 0.24 3.63 -21.84
CA PRO A 29 -1.21 3.66 -21.74
C PRO A 29 -1.61 4.52 -20.54
N PRO A 30 -2.76 5.22 -20.60
CA PRO A 30 -3.26 5.99 -19.47
C PRO A 30 -3.32 5.08 -18.24
N VAL A 31 -3.01 5.65 -17.07
CA VAL A 31 -3.09 4.91 -15.78
C VAL A 31 -4.54 4.52 -15.56
N ASP A 32 -4.92 3.33 -16.02
CA ASP A 32 -6.24 2.79 -15.71
C ASP A 32 -6.19 2.19 -14.30
N ALA A 33 -6.61 2.98 -13.31
CA ALA A 33 -6.74 2.54 -11.92
C ALA A 33 -7.75 1.38 -11.74
N LYS A 34 -8.37 0.93 -12.81
CA LYS A 34 -9.41 -0.12 -12.84
C LYS A 34 -8.97 -1.38 -13.60
N TRP A 35 -7.67 -1.51 -13.97
CA TRP A 35 -7.23 -2.72 -14.63
C TRP A 35 -7.51 -3.97 -13.78
N ARG A 36 -8.01 -5.00 -14.43
CA ARG A 36 -8.20 -6.34 -13.86
C ARG A 36 -7.92 -7.38 -14.95
N GLY A 37 -7.17 -8.41 -14.61
CA GLY A 37 -6.81 -9.45 -15.55
C GLY A 37 -5.89 -10.50 -14.92
N TYR A 38 -5.14 -11.18 -15.76
CA TYR A 38 -4.18 -12.17 -15.31
C TYR A 38 -2.75 -11.72 -15.57
N LEU A 39 -1.86 -12.07 -14.64
CA LEU A 39 -0.42 -11.97 -14.78
C LEU A 39 0.17 -13.38 -14.63
N ARG A 40 1.31 -13.65 -15.27
CA ARG A 40 1.98 -14.94 -15.24
C ARG A 40 3.20 -14.88 -14.33
N VAL A 41 3.39 -15.87 -13.47
CA VAL A 41 4.59 -16.00 -12.64
C VAL A 41 5.80 -16.25 -13.54
N GLY A 42 6.74 -15.33 -13.58
CA GLY A 42 7.98 -15.41 -14.38
C GLY A 42 9.16 -15.99 -13.61
N SER A 43 9.34 -15.57 -12.34
CA SER A 43 10.33 -16.17 -11.42
C SER A 43 9.82 -16.15 -9.99
N ILE A 44 10.47 -16.93 -9.13
CA ILE A 44 10.20 -17.01 -7.68
C ILE A 44 11.55 -17.02 -6.99
N ASP A 45 11.85 -15.94 -6.26
CA ASP A 45 13.13 -15.71 -5.64
C ASP A 45 12.98 -15.74 -4.10
N PRO A 46 13.71 -16.61 -3.37
CA PRO A 46 13.67 -16.64 -1.92
C PRO A 46 14.42 -15.42 -1.33
N GLU A 47 13.75 -14.66 -0.49
CA GLU A 47 14.36 -13.52 0.24
C GLU A 47 14.83 -13.94 1.64
N THR A 48 13.99 -14.71 2.32
CA THR A 48 14.25 -15.27 3.65
C THR A 48 13.56 -16.62 3.76
N PRO A 49 13.76 -17.42 4.82
CA PRO A 49 13.09 -18.72 4.96
C PRO A 49 11.56 -18.67 4.84
N ASN A 50 10.95 -17.50 5.14
CA ASN A 50 9.50 -17.33 5.15
C ASN A 50 8.99 -16.27 4.17
N VAL A 51 9.85 -15.70 3.32
CA VAL A 51 9.50 -14.63 2.37
C VAL A 51 10.04 -14.98 1.00
N LYS A 52 9.17 -14.87 -0.01
CA LYS A 52 9.55 -15.02 -1.42
C LYS A 52 9.07 -13.82 -2.22
N THR A 53 9.85 -13.46 -3.23
CA THR A 53 9.46 -12.49 -4.27
C THR A 53 9.00 -13.24 -5.50
N PHE A 54 7.81 -12.89 -5.98
CA PHE A 54 7.18 -13.43 -7.19
C PHE A 54 7.20 -12.35 -8.25
N ARG A 55 7.98 -12.58 -9.30
CA ARG A 55 7.96 -11.72 -10.49
C ARG A 55 6.79 -12.08 -11.37
N LEU A 56 5.93 -11.12 -11.63
CA LEU A 56 4.75 -11.30 -12.46
C LEU A 56 4.94 -10.55 -13.78
N LEU A 57 4.75 -11.27 -14.86
CA LEU A 57 4.85 -10.82 -16.25
C LEU A 57 3.45 -10.69 -16.86
N PRO A 58 3.27 -10.00 -17.99
CA PRO A 58 2.04 -10.08 -18.77
C PRO A 58 1.65 -11.55 -19.01
N ALA A 59 0.36 -11.86 -18.91
CA ALA A 59 -0.15 -13.20 -19.21
C ALA A 59 -0.18 -13.49 -20.71
N THR A 60 -0.15 -12.43 -21.53
CA THR A 60 -0.12 -12.46 -23.00
C THR A 60 1.31 -12.49 -23.51
N SER A 61 1.49 -12.44 -24.83
CA SER A 61 2.79 -12.25 -25.50
C SER A 61 3.29 -10.81 -25.48
N ASP A 62 2.55 -9.90 -24.86
CA ASP A 62 2.95 -8.50 -24.75
C ASP A 62 4.24 -8.34 -23.94
N ARG A 63 5.09 -7.42 -24.37
CA ARG A 63 6.34 -7.11 -23.68
C ARG A 63 6.07 -6.36 -22.37
N PHE A 64 5.07 -5.49 -22.36
CA PHE A 64 4.84 -4.57 -21.26
C PHE A 64 3.56 -4.94 -20.50
N LEU A 65 3.54 -4.61 -19.22
CA LEU A 65 2.36 -4.71 -18.36
C LEU A 65 1.19 -3.89 -18.94
N PRO A 66 -0.05 -4.36 -18.82
CA PRO A 66 -1.25 -3.65 -19.27
C PRO A 66 -1.61 -2.42 -18.40
N PHE A 67 -0.78 -2.06 -17.46
CA PHE A 67 -0.94 -0.91 -16.58
C PHE A 67 0.41 -0.27 -16.25
N THR A 68 0.36 0.95 -15.74
CA THR A 68 1.49 1.62 -15.08
C THR A 68 1.17 1.82 -13.61
N PHE A 69 2.18 2.00 -12.76
CA PHE A 69 1.96 2.23 -11.34
C PHE A 69 2.91 3.29 -10.78
N VAL A 70 2.63 3.75 -9.58
CA VAL A 70 3.46 4.69 -8.82
C VAL A 70 4.10 3.92 -7.65
N PRO A 71 5.38 4.18 -7.29
CA PRO A 71 6.05 3.44 -6.23
C PRO A 71 5.32 3.59 -4.90
N GLY A 72 5.10 2.48 -4.20
CA GLY A 72 4.27 2.40 -2.99
C GLY A 72 2.84 1.92 -3.23
N GLN A 73 2.38 1.77 -4.48
CA GLN A 73 1.09 1.14 -4.79
C GLN A 73 1.13 -0.39 -4.63
N PHE A 74 -0.04 -1.00 -4.61
CA PHE A 74 -0.24 -2.45 -4.45
C PHE A 74 -1.21 -3.02 -5.50
N LEU A 75 -1.17 -4.34 -5.67
CA LEU A 75 -2.16 -5.11 -6.41
C LEU A 75 -3.05 -5.91 -5.45
N ASN A 76 -4.31 -6.04 -5.81
CA ASN A 76 -5.23 -7.01 -5.22
C ASN A 76 -5.12 -8.31 -6.02
N VAL A 77 -4.68 -9.39 -5.41
CA VAL A 77 -4.62 -10.71 -6.04
C VAL A 77 -5.71 -11.63 -5.51
N ALA A 78 -6.32 -12.40 -6.40
CA ALA A 78 -7.45 -13.27 -6.08
C ALA A 78 -7.11 -14.75 -6.33
N PHE A 79 -7.52 -15.61 -5.40
CA PHE A 79 -7.35 -17.05 -5.49
C PHE A 79 -8.64 -17.77 -5.06
N SER A 80 -8.93 -18.89 -5.66
CA SER A 80 -9.96 -19.83 -5.21
C SER A 80 -9.32 -20.86 -4.29
N ILE A 81 -9.62 -20.81 -3.00
CA ILE A 81 -9.04 -21.68 -1.97
C ILE A 81 -10.19 -22.34 -1.20
N GLY A 82 -10.25 -23.67 -1.22
CA GLY A 82 -11.34 -24.41 -0.56
C GLY A 82 -12.73 -24.06 -1.10
N GLY A 83 -12.85 -23.71 -2.37
CA GLY A 83 -14.10 -23.30 -3.01
C GLY A 83 -14.51 -21.85 -2.76
N ALA A 84 -13.79 -21.10 -1.93
CA ALA A 84 -14.05 -19.69 -1.65
C ALA A 84 -13.06 -18.80 -2.43
N ARG A 85 -13.58 -17.73 -3.04
CA ARG A 85 -12.76 -16.69 -3.66
C ARG A 85 -12.20 -15.76 -2.59
N MET A 86 -10.89 -15.67 -2.49
CA MET A 86 -10.18 -14.85 -1.50
C MET A 86 -9.30 -13.82 -2.18
N ILE A 87 -9.43 -12.55 -1.80
CA ILE A 87 -8.63 -11.44 -2.34
C ILE A 87 -7.69 -10.93 -1.24
N ARG A 88 -6.43 -10.66 -1.60
CA ARG A 88 -5.45 -10.00 -0.70
C ARG A 88 -4.63 -8.97 -1.46
N SER A 89 -4.30 -7.90 -0.74
CA SER A 89 -3.48 -6.81 -1.25
C SER A 89 -2.01 -7.07 -0.95
N TYR A 90 -1.16 -6.89 -1.97
CA TYR A 90 0.29 -6.98 -1.83
C TYR A 90 0.93 -5.77 -2.50
N SER A 91 1.75 -5.03 -1.74
CA SER A 91 2.50 -3.89 -2.29
C SER A 91 3.43 -4.36 -3.39
N ILE A 92 3.50 -3.58 -4.46
CA ILE A 92 4.46 -3.80 -5.54
C ILE A 92 5.84 -3.41 -4.98
N SER A 93 6.76 -4.37 -4.95
CA SER A 93 8.12 -4.13 -4.46
C SER A 93 9.09 -3.71 -5.57
N SER A 94 8.79 -3.99 -6.86
CA SER A 94 9.58 -3.49 -7.99
C SER A 94 9.45 -1.98 -8.19
N SER A 95 10.37 -1.42 -8.98
CA SER A 95 10.32 -0.03 -9.43
C SER A 95 9.38 0.11 -10.64
N PRO A 96 8.59 1.20 -10.75
CA PRO A 96 7.77 1.47 -11.94
C PRO A 96 8.59 1.89 -13.17
N THR A 97 9.90 2.02 -13.07
CA THR A 97 10.79 2.20 -14.24
C THR A 97 10.84 0.94 -15.11
N HIS A 98 10.60 -0.22 -14.51
CA HIS A 98 10.46 -1.51 -15.20
C HIS A 98 9.00 -1.74 -15.57
N ARG A 99 8.72 -1.66 -16.87
CA ARG A 99 7.37 -1.83 -17.41
C ARG A 99 7.04 -3.26 -17.83
N GLU A 100 8.03 -4.13 -17.83
CA GLU A 100 7.93 -5.51 -18.26
C GLU A 100 7.38 -6.45 -17.17
N TYR A 101 7.49 -6.06 -15.92
CA TYR A 101 7.09 -6.89 -14.78
C TYR A 101 6.73 -6.07 -13.53
N VAL A 102 6.06 -6.73 -12.62
CA VAL A 102 5.94 -6.31 -11.21
C VAL A 102 6.40 -7.42 -10.30
N ASP A 103 7.04 -7.06 -9.20
CA ASP A 103 7.42 -7.99 -8.14
C ASP A 103 6.47 -7.85 -6.94
N LEU A 104 5.95 -8.98 -6.47
CA LEU A 104 5.19 -9.07 -5.22
C LEU A 104 5.98 -9.92 -4.22
N THR A 105 6.37 -9.29 -3.11
CA THR A 105 7.13 -9.97 -2.06
C THR A 105 6.20 -10.37 -0.94
N VAL A 106 6.04 -11.68 -0.76
CA VAL A 106 5.01 -12.28 0.08
C VAL A 106 5.62 -13.04 1.24
N ARG A 107 5.21 -12.67 2.46
CA ARG A 107 5.53 -13.41 3.66
C ARG A 107 4.52 -14.52 3.89
N ARG A 108 5.01 -15.72 4.15
CA ARG A 108 4.21 -16.87 4.55
C ARG A 108 3.71 -16.71 5.99
N GLU A 109 2.44 -16.37 6.14
CA GLU A 109 1.81 -16.28 7.44
C GLU A 109 1.34 -17.67 7.90
N PRO A 110 1.66 -18.12 9.14
CA PRO A 110 1.34 -19.47 9.60
C PRO A 110 -0.14 -19.86 9.48
N ARG A 111 -1.03 -18.89 9.67
CA ARG A 111 -2.50 -19.06 9.59
C ARG A 111 -3.11 -18.39 8.36
N GLY A 112 -2.30 -17.85 7.45
CA GLY A 112 -2.76 -17.12 6.28
C GLY A 112 -3.09 -18.08 5.12
N ALA A 113 -4.35 -18.30 4.80
CA ALA A 113 -4.75 -19.17 3.70
C ALA A 113 -4.12 -18.72 2.36
N VAL A 114 -4.24 -17.43 2.00
CA VAL A 114 -3.75 -16.91 0.72
C VAL A 114 -2.22 -16.85 0.69
N SER A 115 -1.56 -16.34 1.74
CA SER A 115 -0.10 -16.25 1.75
C SER A 115 0.58 -17.62 1.70
N ARG A 116 0.00 -18.64 2.34
CA ARG A 116 0.47 -20.03 2.22
C ARG A 116 0.24 -20.58 0.81
N HIS A 117 -0.94 -20.34 0.23
CA HIS A 117 -1.21 -20.72 -1.15
C HIS A 117 -0.16 -20.16 -2.11
N ILE A 118 0.12 -18.85 -1.99
CA ILE A 118 1.13 -18.19 -2.83
C ILE A 118 2.52 -18.80 -2.61
N VAL A 119 2.99 -18.86 -1.36
CA VAL A 119 4.39 -19.21 -1.05
C VAL A 119 4.65 -20.71 -1.22
N ASP A 120 3.67 -21.58 -0.92
CA ASP A 120 3.84 -23.02 -0.91
C ASP A 120 3.46 -23.68 -2.25
N LEU A 121 2.48 -23.10 -2.99
CA LEU A 121 1.87 -23.79 -4.14
C LEU A 121 2.14 -23.15 -5.50
N LEU A 122 2.26 -21.80 -5.58
CA LEU A 122 2.53 -21.16 -6.88
C LEU A 122 3.85 -21.63 -7.49
N ARG A 123 3.82 -21.79 -8.81
CA ARG A 123 4.96 -22.19 -9.65
C ARG A 123 5.17 -21.19 -10.78
N VAL A 124 6.38 -21.17 -11.32
CA VAL A 124 6.67 -20.42 -12.55
C VAL A 124 5.75 -20.94 -13.67
N GLY A 125 5.13 -20.01 -14.38
CA GLY A 125 4.14 -20.27 -15.42
C GLY A 125 2.69 -20.13 -14.98
N ASP A 126 2.39 -20.21 -13.68
CA ASP A 126 1.02 -20.08 -13.17
C ASP A 126 0.45 -18.70 -13.45
N LEU A 127 -0.87 -18.65 -13.65
CA LEU A 127 -1.62 -17.40 -13.82
C LEU A 127 -2.19 -16.92 -12.48
N VAL A 128 -2.00 -15.63 -12.20
CA VAL A 128 -2.49 -14.96 -11.01
C VAL A 128 -3.52 -13.90 -11.43
N GLU A 129 -4.76 -14.04 -10.97
CA GLU A 129 -5.77 -12.99 -11.16
C GLU A 129 -5.38 -11.79 -10.29
N ALA A 130 -5.27 -10.61 -10.91
CA ALA A 130 -4.89 -9.39 -10.24
C ALA A 130 -5.75 -8.20 -10.68
N GLY A 131 -5.85 -7.21 -9.81
CA GLY A 131 -6.53 -5.94 -10.08
C GLY A 131 -5.80 -4.77 -9.42
N GLY A 132 -5.85 -3.62 -10.01
CA GLY A 132 -5.13 -2.43 -9.61
C GLY A 132 -4.28 -1.89 -10.75
N PRO A 133 -3.19 -1.13 -10.46
CA PRO A 133 -2.64 -0.81 -9.13
C PRO A 133 -3.51 0.20 -8.36
N VAL A 134 -3.49 0.13 -7.05
CA VAL A 134 -4.21 1.02 -6.15
C VAL A 134 -3.36 1.41 -4.93
N GLY A 135 -3.80 2.40 -4.15
CA GLY A 135 -3.11 2.86 -2.95
C GLY A 135 -2.59 4.29 -3.05
N LYS A 136 -2.54 4.97 -1.91
CA LYS A 136 -2.10 6.37 -1.78
C LYS A 136 -0.81 6.52 -0.96
N PHE A 137 -0.20 5.41 -0.57
CA PHE A 137 1.06 5.38 0.17
C PHE A 137 2.27 5.57 -0.76
N THR A 138 2.21 6.58 -1.60
CA THR A 138 3.15 6.81 -2.70
C THR A 138 4.09 7.97 -2.43
N PHE A 139 5.28 7.87 -3.04
CA PHE A 139 6.24 8.96 -3.10
C PHE A 139 7.05 8.90 -4.39
N THR A 140 7.04 9.99 -5.16
CA THR A 140 7.68 10.08 -6.47
C THR A 140 8.93 10.97 -6.49
N GLY A 141 9.19 11.66 -5.38
CA GLY A 141 10.26 12.66 -5.27
C GLY A 141 9.84 14.07 -5.68
N THR A 142 8.56 14.27 -6.04
CA THR A 142 8.01 15.60 -6.36
C THR A 142 7.30 16.23 -5.15
N GLU A 143 7.05 15.44 -4.12
CA GLU A 143 6.25 15.84 -2.95
C GLU A 143 7.09 16.49 -1.85
N ALA A 144 8.42 16.27 -1.84
CA ALA A 144 9.37 16.84 -0.90
C ALA A 144 10.82 16.59 -1.37
N ASP A 145 11.79 17.31 -0.80
CA ASP A 145 13.21 17.17 -1.10
C ASP A 145 13.90 16.06 -0.28
N SER A 146 13.17 15.40 0.59
CA SER A 146 13.66 14.27 1.36
C SER A 146 12.52 13.35 1.77
N ILE A 147 12.84 12.09 2.05
CA ILE A 147 11.89 11.09 2.54
C ILE A 147 12.50 10.23 3.64
N VAL A 148 11.74 9.97 4.68
CA VAL A 148 12.07 9.02 5.74
C VAL A 148 11.19 7.79 5.58
N LEU A 149 11.78 6.64 5.35
CA LEU A 149 11.13 5.35 5.13
C LEU A 149 11.39 4.47 6.35
N ILE A 150 10.38 4.28 7.20
CA ILE A 150 10.48 3.47 8.42
C ILE A 150 9.67 2.20 8.24
N SER A 151 10.31 1.03 8.37
CA SER A 151 9.59 -0.22 8.16
C SER A 151 10.06 -1.37 9.06
N GLY A 152 9.21 -2.39 9.16
CA GLY A 152 9.54 -3.63 9.85
C GLY A 152 8.97 -4.86 9.14
N GLY A 153 9.76 -5.94 9.09
CA GLY A 153 9.40 -7.17 8.41
C GLY A 153 8.98 -6.92 6.96
N VAL A 154 7.86 -7.52 6.51
CA VAL A 154 7.39 -7.36 5.12
C VAL A 154 6.85 -5.96 4.80
N GLY A 155 6.71 -5.07 5.79
CA GLY A 155 6.44 -3.64 5.55
C GLY A 155 7.54 -2.90 4.77
N ILE A 156 8.67 -3.57 4.51
CA ILE A 156 9.73 -3.08 3.64
C ILE A 156 9.29 -2.95 2.17
N THR A 157 8.26 -3.67 1.72
CA THR A 157 7.91 -3.78 0.29
C THR A 157 7.57 -2.45 -0.39
N PRO A 158 6.72 -1.57 0.14
CA PRO A 158 6.52 -0.26 -0.46
C PRO A 158 7.75 0.64 -0.35
N MET A 159 8.56 0.48 0.72
CA MET A 159 9.77 1.27 0.94
C MET A 159 10.84 0.95 -0.09
N VAL A 160 11.05 -0.34 -0.39
CA VAL A 160 12.04 -0.73 -1.40
C VAL A 160 11.60 -0.32 -2.80
N SER A 161 10.30 -0.37 -3.13
CA SER A 161 9.76 0.15 -4.39
C SER A 161 10.09 1.64 -4.57
N ILE A 162 9.85 2.45 -3.53
CA ILE A 162 10.18 3.88 -3.52
C ILE A 162 11.69 4.08 -3.67
N THR A 163 12.50 3.36 -2.88
CA THR A 163 13.97 3.50 -2.90
C THR A 163 14.57 3.11 -4.25
N ARG A 164 14.11 2.00 -4.87
CA ARG A 164 14.49 1.58 -6.22
C ARG A 164 14.20 2.68 -7.23
N TYR A 165 12.96 3.17 -7.25
CA TYR A 165 12.51 4.19 -8.18
C TYR A 165 13.33 5.48 -8.08
N LEU A 166 13.52 6.00 -6.87
CA LEU A 166 14.27 7.23 -6.64
C LEU A 166 15.74 7.08 -7.03
N THR A 167 16.35 5.92 -6.71
CA THR A 167 17.74 5.61 -7.07
C THR A 167 17.93 5.49 -8.58
N GLU A 168 17.05 4.78 -9.27
CA GLU A 168 17.11 4.57 -10.73
C GLU A 168 16.90 5.88 -11.51
N ARG A 169 16.13 6.80 -10.94
CA ARG A 169 15.94 8.14 -11.50
C ARG A 169 16.98 9.16 -11.08
N SER A 170 17.99 8.74 -10.33
CA SER A 170 19.04 9.63 -9.80
C SER A 170 18.43 10.84 -9.08
N TRP A 171 17.41 10.59 -8.26
CA TRP A 171 16.75 11.66 -7.51
C TRP A 171 17.73 12.36 -6.57
N ALA A 172 17.71 13.71 -6.57
CA ALA A 172 18.71 14.52 -5.86
C ALA A 172 18.44 14.65 -4.34
N GLY A 173 17.26 14.25 -3.87
CA GLY A 173 16.85 14.38 -2.46
C GLY A 173 17.45 13.31 -1.56
N ASP A 174 17.38 13.53 -0.25
CA ASP A 174 17.88 12.60 0.76
C ASP A 174 16.86 11.49 1.07
N ILE A 175 17.31 10.25 1.11
CA ILE A 175 16.51 9.07 1.48
C ILE A 175 17.06 8.51 2.79
N PHE A 176 16.22 8.48 3.83
CA PHE A 176 16.55 7.87 5.11
C PHE A 176 15.75 6.58 5.25
N PHE A 177 16.42 5.45 5.27
CA PHE A 177 15.81 4.12 5.28
C PHE A 177 16.09 3.44 6.61
N LEU A 178 15.07 3.35 7.47
CA LEU A 178 15.16 2.68 8.77
C LEU A 178 14.36 1.37 8.72
N TYR A 179 15.01 0.28 9.05
CA TYR A 179 14.39 -1.05 9.01
C TYR A 179 14.61 -1.81 10.30
N ALA A 180 13.53 -2.43 10.79
CA ALA A 180 13.56 -3.30 11.95
C ALA A 180 13.23 -4.75 11.55
N CYS A 181 14.11 -5.68 11.93
CA CYS A 181 13.84 -7.13 11.84
C CYS A 181 14.27 -7.85 13.13
N ARG A 182 14.07 -9.16 13.19
CA ARG A 182 14.41 -9.91 14.41
C ARG A 182 15.86 -10.34 14.44
N ILE A 183 16.32 -10.97 13.37
CA ILE A 183 17.66 -11.52 13.21
C ILE A 183 18.16 -11.25 11.78
N PRO A 184 19.46 -11.40 11.48
CA PRO A 184 19.98 -11.20 10.11
C PRO A 184 19.27 -12.04 9.05
N ALA A 185 18.93 -13.29 9.34
CA ALA A 185 18.23 -14.18 8.42
C ALA A 185 16.78 -13.73 8.07
N ASP A 186 16.20 -12.80 8.84
CA ASP A 186 14.90 -12.20 8.58
C ASP A 186 15.02 -10.86 7.78
N PHE A 187 16.23 -10.41 7.43
CA PHE A 187 16.43 -9.16 6.71
C PHE A 187 16.12 -9.35 5.22
N ILE A 188 14.92 -8.92 4.82
CA ILE A 188 14.43 -8.96 3.45
C ILE A 188 15.22 -7.95 2.60
N PHE A 189 15.71 -8.35 1.42
CA PHE A 189 16.51 -7.53 0.50
C PHE A 189 17.85 -7.02 1.07
N ALA A 190 18.49 -7.75 1.99
CA ALA A 190 19.71 -7.30 2.65
C ALA A 190 20.82 -6.89 1.66
N ASP A 191 21.16 -7.77 0.72
CA ASP A 191 22.21 -7.53 -0.28
C ASP A 191 21.82 -6.42 -1.25
N GLU A 192 20.56 -6.33 -1.61
CA GLU A 192 20.07 -5.30 -2.50
C GLU A 192 20.07 -3.92 -1.85
N ILE A 193 19.62 -3.78 -0.59
CA ILE A 193 19.69 -2.51 0.14
C ILE A 193 21.13 -2.04 0.24
N ALA A 194 22.09 -2.94 0.51
CA ALA A 194 23.50 -2.61 0.49
C ALA A 194 23.99 -2.16 -0.90
N ALA A 195 23.51 -2.80 -1.96
CA ALA A 195 23.84 -2.40 -3.34
C ALA A 195 23.22 -1.05 -3.71
N LEU A 196 21.97 -0.78 -3.33
CA LEU A 196 21.32 0.51 -3.54
C LEU A 196 22.05 1.63 -2.80
N GLN A 197 22.50 1.39 -1.56
CA GLN A 197 23.27 2.35 -0.79
C GLN A 197 24.63 2.68 -1.44
N ARG A 198 25.32 1.70 -2.02
CA ARG A 198 26.56 1.95 -2.79
C ARG A 198 26.31 2.79 -4.06
N ARG A 199 25.16 2.60 -4.69
CA ARG A 199 24.80 3.30 -5.94
C ARG A 199 24.25 4.71 -5.71
N ASN A 200 23.64 4.94 -4.54
CA ASN A 200 22.99 6.19 -4.21
C ASN A 200 23.59 6.79 -2.92
N PRO A 201 24.51 7.76 -3.01
CA PRO A 201 25.13 8.37 -1.84
C PRO A 201 24.15 9.20 -0.97
N LYS A 202 22.94 9.46 -1.49
CA LYS A 202 21.86 10.11 -0.74
C LYS A 202 21.02 9.14 0.07
N LEU A 203 21.22 7.83 -0.10
CA LEU A 203 20.54 6.80 0.66
C LEU A 203 21.31 6.50 1.95
N ARG A 204 20.73 6.85 3.08
CA ARG A 204 21.24 6.54 4.42
C ARG A 204 20.40 5.42 5.02
N VAL A 205 21.04 4.32 5.41
CA VAL A 205 20.37 3.11 5.91
C VAL A 205 20.75 2.88 7.36
N ALA A 206 19.72 2.67 8.20
CA ALA A 206 19.89 2.24 9.58
C ALA A 206 19.03 0.98 9.81
N ILE A 207 19.66 -0.07 10.31
CA ILE A 207 19.01 -1.35 10.60
C ILE A 207 19.09 -1.62 12.10
N THR A 208 17.98 -2.02 12.71
CA THR A 208 17.97 -2.52 14.09
C THR A 208 17.42 -3.93 14.14
N MET A 209 17.96 -4.75 15.06
CA MET A 209 17.53 -6.14 15.24
C MET A 209 17.10 -6.40 16.68
N THR A 210 15.89 -6.97 16.82
CA THR A 210 15.29 -7.16 18.17
C THR A 210 15.76 -8.43 18.87
N ARG A 211 16.35 -9.40 18.17
CA ARG A 211 16.80 -10.69 18.69
C ARG A 211 18.09 -11.17 18.02
N PRO A 212 19.16 -10.35 17.98
CA PRO A 212 20.38 -10.71 17.27
C PRO A 212 21.33 -11.63 18.07
N GLU A 213 20.91 -12.12 19.24
CA GLU A 213 21.72 -12.99 20.09
C GLU A 213 22.12 -14.26 19.33
N GLY A 214 23.38 -14.67 19.48
CA GLY A 214 23.91 -15.83 18.76
C GLY A 214 24.21 -15.60 17.27
N THR A 215 24.17 -14.35 16.79
CA THR A 215 24.52 -13.96 15.42
C THR A 215 25.73 -13.03 15.38
N ASP A 216 26.30 -12.81 14.18
CA ASP A 216 27.43 -11.89 13.98
C ASP A 216 27.02 -10.41 13.87
N TRP A 217 25.76 -10.07 14.19
CA TRP A 217 25.26 -8.71 14.09
C TRP A 217 25.98 -7.74 15.02
N LYS A 218 26.55 -6.66 14.43
CA LYS A 218 27.30 -5.62 15.15
C LYS A 218 26.56 -4.26 15.20
N GLY A 219 25.44 -4.15 14.48
CA GLY A 219 24.64 -2.92 14.43
C GLY A 219 23.73 -2.69 15.63
N PRO A 220 22.83 -1.69 15.56
CA PRO A 220 21.84 -1.40 16.60
C PRO A 220 21.00 -2.61 16.99
N ARG A 221 20.65 -2.70 18.27
CA ARG A 221 19.87 -3.80 18.86
C ARG A 221 18.62 -3.26 19.53
N GLY A 222 17.56 -4.06 19.53
CA GLY A 222 16.27 -3.72 20.13
C GLY A 222 15.30 -3.10 19.13
N HIS A 223 14.28 -2.45 19.65
CA HIS A 223 13.29 -1.71 18.87
C HIS A 223 13.86 -0.37 18.39
N LEU A 224 13.09 0.32 17.52
CA LEU A 224 13.39 1.71 17.17
C LEU A 224 13.37 2.57 18.44
N THR A 225 14.32 3.48 18.56
CA THR A 225 14.43 4.43 19.68
C THR A 225 14.55 5.85 19.17
N LYS A 226 14.32 6.84 20.04
CA LYS A 226 14.49 8.26 19.71
C LYS A 226 15.91 8.56 19.26
N GLU A 227 16.90 7.97 19.94
CA GLU A 227 18.32 8.16 19.64
C GLU A 227 18.63 7.64 18.24
N LEU A 228 18.15 6.45 17.87
CA LEU A 228 18.37 5.91 16.53
C LEU A 228 17.71 6.76 15.45
N LEU A 229 16.49 7.24 15.71
CA LEU A 229 15.76 8.13 14.80
C LEU A 229 16.52 9.44 14.59
N THR A 230 16.91 10.13 15.66
CA THR A 230 17.56 11.45 15.59
C THR A 230 19.00 11.38 15.09
N GLN A 231 19.73 10.31 15.40
CA GLN A 231 21.09 10.09 14.86
C GLN A 231 21.07 9.78 13.37
N THR A 232 20.05 9.06 12.89
CA THR A 232 19.94 8.68 11.48
C THR A 232 19.38 9.82 10.63
N VAL A 233 18.40 10.56 11.15
CA VAL A 233 17.61 11.54 10.42
C VAL A 233 17.78 12.93 11.03
N PRO A 234 18.68 13.76 10.49
CA PRO A 234 18.76 15.17 10.87
C PRO A 234 17.44 15.88 10.53
N ASP A 235 17.03 16.83 11.37
CA ASP A 235 15.82 17.65 11.16
C ASP A 235 14.54 16.83 10.92
N LEU A 236 14.40 15.71 11.63
CA LEU A 236 13.30 14.75 11.49
C LEU A 236 11.92 15.42 11.51
N VAL A 237 11.74 16.46 12.33
CA VAL A 237 10.48 17.18 12.50
C VAL A 237 9.98 17.85 11.22
N SER A 238 10.88 18.20 10.31
CA SER A 238 10.54 18.87 9.04
C SER A 238 10.35 17.89 7.86
N ARG A 239 10.58 16.58 8.07
CA ARG A 239 10.64 15.62 6.97
C ARG A 239 9.35 14.83 6.81
N ARG A 240 9.05 14.46 5.55
CA ARG A 240 7.97 13.54 5.23
C ARG A 240 8.36 12.13 5.61
N ILE A 241 7.48 11.44 6.34
CA ILE A 241 7.74 10.10 6.86
C ILE A 241 6.72 9.11 6.29
N HIS A 242 7.21 7.97 5.82
CA HIS A 242 6.38 6.81 5.46
C HIS A 242 6.67 5.69 6.45
N LEU A 243 5.63 5.16 7.08
CA LEU A 243 5.73 4.13 8.12
C LEU A 243 4.87 2.92 7.76
N CYS A 244 5.49 1.73 7.67
CA CYS A 244 4.80 0.47 7.38
C CYS A 244 5.43 -0.69 8.11
N GLY A 245 4.62 -1.53 8.76
CA GLY A 245 5.13 -2.70 9.49
C GLY A 245 4.08 -3.34 10.40
N PRO A 246 4.52 -4.16 11.35
CA PRO A 246 3.63 -4.74 12.35
C PRO A 246 2.89 -3.66 13.15
N PRO A 247 1.60 -3.84 13.49
CA PRO A 247 0.81 -2.83 14.19
C PRO A 247 1.47 -2.29 15.45
N SER A 248 1.99 -3.17 16.33
CA SER A 248 2.66 -2.75 17.57
C SER A 248 3.92 -1.91 17.32
N MET A 249 4.68 -2.19 16.25
CA MET A 249 5.83 -1.38 15.88
C MET A 249 5.37 -0.01 15.36
N MET A 250 4.32 0.01 14.51
CA MET A 250 3.79 1.25 13.97
C MET A 250 3.25 2.18 15.06
N ASP A 251 2.51 1.62 16.03
CA ASP A 251 1.97 2.41 17.14
C ASP A 251 3.09 2.97 18.01
N ALA A 252 4.03 2.13 18.46
CA ALA A 252 5.20 2.60 19.20
C ALA A 252 6.03 3.66 18.43
N THR A 253 6.18 3.50 17.11
CA THR A 253 6.92 4.48 16.29
C THR A 253 6.18 5.80 16.19
N LYS A 254 4.84 5.79 16.05
CA LYS A 254 4.03 7.03 16.07
C LYS A 254 4.18 7.77 17.40
N ASP A 255 4.15 7.05 18.52
CA ASP A 255 4.34 7.64 19.84
C ASP A 255 5.73 8.29 19.94
N LEU A 256 6.79 7.62 19.50
CA LEU A 256 8.16 8.19 19.46
C LEU A 256 8.25 9.43 18.58
N LEU A 257 7.61 9.42 17.40
CA LEU A 257 7.60 10.56 16.48
C LEU A 257 6.85 11.75 17.09
N ALA A 258 5.70 11.51 17.74
CA ALA A 258 4.94 12.54 18.44
C ALA A 258 5.74 13.15 19.60
N GLU A 259 6.43 12.35 20.40
CA GLU A 259 7.30 12.80 21.48
C GLU A 259 8.51 13.61 20.96
N LEU A 260 8.96 13.36 19.72
CA LEU A 260 9.98 14.15 19.05
C LEU A 260 9.44 15.40 18.36
N GLY A 261 8.13 15.67 18.46
CA GLY A 261 7.49 16.85 17.90
C GLY A 261 7.18 16.76 16.39
N VAL A 262 7.18 15.56 15.81
CA VAL A 262 6.82 15.38 14.39
C VAL A 262 5.32 15.56 14.21
N PRO A 263 4.85 16.49 13.35
CA PRO A 263 3.44 16.66 13.04
C PRO A 263 2.84 15.38 12.41
N SER A 264 1.64 14.99 12.86
CA SER A 264 0.97 13.78 12.42
C SER A 264 0.69 13.75 10.90
N GLU A 265 0.43 14.90 10.30
CA GLU A 265 0.20 15.06 8.86
C GLU A 265 1.42 14.76 7.99
N GLN A 266 2.61 14.79 8.56
CA GLN A 266 3.85 14.41 7.88
C GLN A 266 4.06 12.89 7.86
N VAL A 267 3.34 12.14 8.72
CA VAL A 267 3.47 10.70 8.87
C VAL A 267 2.39 9.98 8.06
N LYS A 268 2.76 9.47 6.90
CA LYS A 268 1.91 8.55 6.15
C LYS A 268 2.12 7.12 6.64
N THR A 269 1.02 6.41 6.82
CA THR A 269 1.06 5.02 7.29
C THR A 269 0.35 4.08 6.32
N GLU A 270 0.90 2.87 6.17
CA GLU A 270 0.22 1.75 5.51
C GLU A 270 0.28 0.54 6.43
N ALA A 271 -0.88 0.00 6.79
CA ALA A 271 -0.97 -1.17 7.66
C ALA A 271 -1.24 -2.44 6.84
N PHE A 272 -0.41 -3.46 7.01
CA PHE A 272 -0.69 -4.80 6.51
C PHE A 272 -1.46 -5.56 7.58
N GLY A 273 -2.80 -5.49 7.51
CA GLY A 273 -3.66 -6.24 8.42
C GLY A 273 -3.91 -7.66 7.91
N THR A 274 -3.61 -8.70 8.71
CA THR A 274 -4.55 -9.81 8.76
C THR A 274 -5.82 -9.24 9.36
N PRO A 275 -6.97 -9.35 8.69
CA PRO A 275 -8.24 -9.01 9.33
C PRO A 275 -8.26 -9.72 10.68
N LYS A 276 -8.47 -9.00 11.80
CA LYS A 276 -8.84 -9.69 13.03
C LYS A 276 -10.00 -10.58 12.65
N PRO A 277 -9.95 -11.92 12.89
CA PRO A 277 -11.12 -12.73 12.67
C PRO A 277 -12.24 -12.09 13.44
N SER A 278 -13.34 -11.76 12.76
CA SER A 278 -14.60 -11.57 13.50
C SER A 278 -14.82 -12.84 14.32
N PRO A 279 -15.27 -12.77 15.58
CA PRO A 279 -15.55 -13.95 16.39
C PRO A 279 -16.40 -15.01 15.66
N ALA A 280 -17.21 -14.61 14.67
CA ALA A 280 -18.00 -15.46 13.83
C ALA A 280 -17.23 -16.36 12.84
N ALA A 281 -15.98 -15.99 12.45
CA ALA A 281 -15.18 -16.79 11.52
C ALA A 281 -14.39 -17.93 12.18
N ALA A 282 -14.39 -17.98 13.50
CA ALA A 282 -13.75 -19.04 14.30
C ALA A 282 -14.82 -20.06 14.71
N GLY A 283 -15.49 -20.74 13.79
CA GLY A 283 -16.28 -21.98 14.01
C GLY A 283 -16.91 -22.28 15.39
N THR A 284 -17.00 -21.31 16.28
CA THR A 284 -17.67 -21.41 17.56
C THR A 284 -19.03 -20.75 17.42
N THR A 285 -20.07 -21.55 17.51
CA THR A 285 -21.47 -21.14 17.70
C THR A 285 -21.62 -20.36 19.01
N ALA A 286 -21.02 -19.19 19.10
CA ALA A 286 -21.31 -18.26 20.16
C ALA A 286 -22.62 -17.56 19.80
N LYS A 287 -23.70 -18.03 20.40
CA LYS A 287 -25.01 -17.38 20.40
C LYS A 287 -24.84 -15.92 20.81
N PRO A 288 -25.34 -14.94 20.02
CA PRO A 288 -25.26 -13.53 20.41
C PRO A 288 -25.94 -13.34 21.76
N THR A 289 -25.21 -12.85 22.75
CA THR A 289 -25.68 -12.73 24.14
C THR A 289 -26.39 -11.40 24.43
N ALA A 290 -26.56 -10.52 23.42
CA ALA A 290 -27.31 -9.27 23.58
C ALA A 290 -28.26 -9.07 22.36
N PRO A 291 -29.47 -8.54 22.55
CA PRO A 291 -30.35 -8.20 21.44
C PRO A 291 -29.69 -7.06 20.61
N ALA A 292 -29.67 -7.23 19.29
CA ALA A 292 -29.17 -6.17 18.37
C ALA A 292 -30.14 -4.97 18.45
N THR A 293 -29.69 -3.86 19.03
CA THR A 293 -30.52 -2.66 19.30
C THR A 293 -30.21 -1.50 18.35
N GLY A 294 -29.19 -1.64 17.51
CA GLY A 294 -28.71 -0.60 16.61
C GLY A 294 -29.50 -0.44 15.31
N PRO A 295 -28.98 0.37 14.38
CA PRO A 295 -29.59 0.62 13.07
C PRO A 295 -29.86 -0.65 12.27
N LEU A 296 -30.96 -0.64 11.50
CA LEU A 296 -31.31 -1.72 10.58
C LEU A 296 -30.49 -1.59 9.28
N VAL A 297 -29.82 -2.65 8.87
CA VAL A 297 -29.16 -2.76 7.57
C VAL A 297 -29.90 -3.76 6.70
N THR A 298 -30.27 -3.37 5.49
CA THR A 298 -30.93 -4.22 4.48
C THR A 298 -29.94 -4.47 3.33
N PHE A 299 -29.74 -5.74 3.03
CA PHE A 299 -28.94 -6.21 1.88
C PHE A 299 -29.91 -6.60 0.76
N SER A 300 -30.13 -5.68 -0.20
CA SER A 300 -31.23 -5.78 -1.15
C SER A 300 -31.13 -6.95 -2.11
N LYS A 301 -29.94 -7.33 -2.56
CA LYS A 301 -29.73 -8.46 -3.47
C LYS A 301 -29.94 -9.82 -2.80
N ASN A 302 -29.79 -9.88 -1.50
CA ASN A 302 -29.94 -11.11 -0.71
C ASN A 302 -31.27 -11.20 0.05
N ASN A 303 -32.12 -10.16 0.00
CA ASN A 303 -33.36 -10.03 0.76
C ASN A 303 -33.20 -10.32 2.26
N LYS A 304 -32.05 -9.95 2.82
CA LYS A 304 -31.73 -10.11 4.24
C LYS A 304 -31.62 -8.75 4.92
N SER A 305 -32.11 -8.70 6.16
CA SER A 305 -31.98 -7.51 7.00
C SER A 305 -31.63 -7.91 8.42
N ALA A 306 -30.75 -7.16 9.06
CA ALA A 306 -30.46 -7.32 10.48
C ALA A 306 -30.07 -5.99 11.11
N LYS A 307 -30.21 -5.92 12.43
CA LYS A 307 -29.75 -4.76 13.20
C LYS A 307 -28.29 -4.91 13.57
N ILE A 308 -27.57 -3.80 13.54
CA ILE A 308 -26.20 -3.69 14.05
C ILE A 308 -26.19 -3.90 15.57
N HIS A 309 -25.17 -4.57 16.08
CA HIS A 309 -24.91 -4.70 17.51
C HIS A 309 -24.35 -3.37 18.06
N VAL A 310 -25.02 -2.81 19.07
CA VAL A 310 -24.57 -1.63 19.80
C VAL A 310 -24.35 -2.02 21.25
N ASP A 311 -23.18 -1.77 21.80
CA ASP A 311 -22.90 -2.00 23.23
C ASP A 311 -23.41 -0.81 24.05
N LEU A 312 -24.66 -0.90 24.49
CA LEU A 312 -25.33 0.13 25.29
C LEU A 312 -24.67 0.35 26.67
N GLN A 313 -23.90 -0.63 27.18
CA GLN A 313 -23.27 -0.52 28.50
C GLN A 313 -22.02 0.40 28.47
N ARG A 314 -21.46 0.66 27.30
CA ARG A 314 -20.29 1.53 27.12
C ARG A 314 -20.61 2.93 26.59
N GLY A 315 -21.87 3.24 26.37
CA GLY A 315 -22.28 4.53 25.81
C GLY A 315 -21.77 4.77 24.38
N ASP A 316 -21.50 3.70 23.62
CA ASP A 316 -20.95 3.76 22.26
C ASP A 316 -22.00 4.29 21.26
N SER A 317 -21.91 5.56 20.97
CA SER A 317 -22.56 6.19 19.81
C SER A 317 -21.48 6.89 19.00
N PRO A 318 -21.16 6.51 17.78
CA PRO A 318 -21.86 5.62 16.82
C PRO A 318 -21.55 4.12 16.98
N PRO A 319 -22.30 3.24 16.29
CA PRO A 319 -22.05 1.79 16.29
C PRO A 319 -20.61 1.47 15.89
N LYS A 320 -19.96 0.49 16.55
CA LYS A 320 -18.61 0.05 16.17
C LYS A 320 -18.62 -0.97 15.04
N GLN A 321 -19.70 -1.74 14.88
CA GLN A 321 -19.84 -2.77 13.86
C GLN A 321 -20.03 -2.15 12.47
N THR A 322 -19.26 -2.62 11.50
CA THR A 322 -19.35 -2.20 10.10
C THR A 322 -20.36 -3.03 9.31
N ILE A 323 -20.78 -2.53 8.14
CA ILE A 323 -21.66 -3.29 7.21
C ILE A 323 -20.98 -4.58 6.76
N LEU A 324 -19.66 -4.61 6.57
CA LEU A 324 -18.92 -5.82 6.21
C LEU A 324 -19.01 -6.87 7.31
N GLU A 325 -18.78 -6.50 8.57
CA GLU A 325 -18.85 -7.43 9.71
C GLU A 325 -20.26 -8.02 9.85
N LEU A 326 -21.31 -7.20 9.71
CA LEU A 326 -22.69 -7.69 9.72
C LEU A 326 -22.97 -8.63 8.54
N SER A 327 -22.45 -8.33 7.34
CA SER A 327 -22.61 -9.20 6.16
C SER A 327 -22.00 -10.58 6.39
N GLU A 328 -20.85 -10.64 7.06
CA GLU A 328 -20.17 -11.89 7.41
C GLU A 328 -21.00 -12.73 8.41
N GLU A 329 -21.58 -12.08 9.42
CA GLU A 329 -22.47 -12.74 10.39
C GLU A 329 -23.71 -13.35 9.73
N LEU A 330 -24.24 -12.70 8.69
CA LEU A 330 -25.41 -13.15 7.94
C LEU A 330 -25.08 -14.14 6.82
N GLY A 331 -23.79 -14.43 6.59
CA GLY A 331 -23.31 -15.25 5.48
C GLY A 331 -23.56 -14.61 4.11
N ILE A 332 -23.51 -13.28 4.03
CA ILE A 332 -23.61 -12.51 2.79
C ILE A 332 -22.19 -12.24 2.28
N GLY A 333 -21.91 -12.62 1.04
CA GLY A 333 -20.61 -12.56 0.44
C GLY A 333 -20.23 -11.18 -0.12
N ILE A 334 -19.86 -10.23 0.73
CA ILE A 334 -19.16 -9.02 0.27
C ILE A 334 -17.67 -9.32 0.15
N GLU A 335 -17.09 -9.15 -1.06
CA GLU A 335 -15.64 -9.30 -1.24
C GLU A 335 -14.89 -8.26 -0.43
N PHE A 336 -13.77 -8.63 0.19
CA PHE A 336 -12.92 -7.70 0.93
C PHE A 336 -11.44 -8.10 0.88
N SER A 337 -10.55 -7.16 1.20
CA SER A 337 -9.12 -7.42 1.34
C SER A 337 -8.52 -6.72 2.56
N CYS A 338 -8.27 -5.41 2.53
CA CYS A 338 -7.51 -4.69 3.55
C CYS A 338 -8.25 -4.41 4.86
N ARG A 339 -9.57 -4.30 4.86
CA ARG A 339 -10.46 -3.87 5.97
C ARG A 339 -10.14 -2.49 6.59
N VAL A 340 -9.28 -1.70 5.94
CA VAL A 340 -8.84 -0.37 6.41
C VAL A 340 -9.19 0.76 5.44
N GLY A 341 -10.08 0.51 4.48
CA GLY A 341 -10.61 1.54 3.58
C GLY A 341 -9.73 1.94 2.40
N THR A 342 -8.59 1.27 2.16
CA THR A 342 -7.60 1.69 1.16
C THR A 342 -7.61 0.89 -0.14
N CYS A 343 -8.16 -0.34 -0.18
CA CYS A 343 -8.06 -1.22 -1.35
C CYS A 343 -9.26 -1.18 -2.30
N GLY A 344 -10.42 -0.70 -1.86
CA GLY A 344 -11.64 -0.60 -2.66
C GLY A 344 -12.35 -1.93 -3.00
N VAL A 345 -11.88 -3.08 -2.50
CA VAL A 345 -12.48 -4.38 -2.81
C VAL A 345 -13.90 -4.51 -2.26
N CYS A 346 -14.19 -3.90 -1.11
CA CYS A 346 -15.48 -3.96 -0.43
C CYS A 346 -16.43 -2.83 -0.82
N LYS A 347 -16.29 -2.25 -2.02
CA LYS A 347 -17.21 -1.26 -2.54
C LYS A 347 -18.60 -1.86 -2.73
N VAL A 348 -19.61 -1.22 -2.16
CA VAL A 348 -21.03 -1.54 -2.37
C VAL A 348 -21.81 -0.25 -2.57
N ARG A 349 -22.88 -0.30 -3.35
CA ARG A 349 -23.76 0.85 -3.55
C ARG A 349 -24.75 0.95 -2.39
N MET A 350 -24.82 2.12 -1.76
CA MET A 350 -25.83 2.47 -0.79
C MET A 350 -27.03 3.09 -1.53
N THR A 351 -28.21 2.51 -1.40
CA THR A 351 -29.44 2.98 -2.05
C THR A 351 -30.29 3.87 -1.15
N SER A 352 -30.13 3.73 0.17
CA SER A 352 -30.80 4.62 1.13
C SER A 352 -30.04 4.64 2.47
N GLY A 353 -30.26 5.71 3.24
CA GLY A 353 -29.65 5.90 4.56
C GLY A 353 -28.35 6.70 4.56
N GLU A 354 -27.68 6.70 5.70
CA GLU A 354 -26.42 7.42 5.92
C GLU A 354 -25.46 6.55 6.75
N VAL A 355 -24.17 6.62 6.40
CA VAL A 355 -23.10 5.93 7.10
C VAL A 355 -21.99 6.90 7.49
N ASP A 356 -21.30 6.60 8.58
CA ASP A 356 -20.00 7.20 8.92
C ASP A 356 -18.89 6.33 8.37
N GLN A 357 -17.87 6.96 7.73
CA GLN A 357 -16.71 6.30 7.18
C GLN A 357 -15.47 7.14 7.47
N GLU A 358 -14.64 6.69 8.39
CA GLU A 358 -13.43 7.39 8.80
C GLU A 358 -12.37 7.41 7.68
N VAL A 359 -12.15 6.28 7.02
CA VAL A 359 -11.19 6.15 5.92
C VAL A 359 -11.93 5.90 4.61
N GLN A 360 -11.70 6.77 3.63
CA GLN A 360 -12.35 6.74 2.31
C GLN A 360 -11.34 6.77 1.15
N ASP A 361 -10.10 6.36 1.40
CA ASP A 361 -8.99 6.50 0.45
C ASP A 361 -9.22 5.80 -0.88
N ALA A 362 -9.98 4.72 -0.88
CA ALA A 362 -10.31 3.97 -2.08
C ALA A 362 -11.54 4.51 -2.85
N LEU A 363 -12.20 5.57 -2.36
CA LEU A 363 -13.34 6.19 -3.05
C LEU A 363 -12.85 7.39 -3.86
N ASP A 364 -13.13 7.39 -5.15
CA ASP A 364 -12.97 8.54 -6.03
C ASP A 364 -14.22 9.44 -6.05
N ALA A 365 -14.19 10.51 -6.86
CA ALA A 365 -15.31 11.44 -6.98
C ALA A 365 -16.56 10.77 -7.60
N ASP A 366 -16.35 9.88 -8.56
CA ASP A 366 -17.44 9.14 -9.25
C ASP A 366 -18.09 8.13 -8.30
N ASP A 367 -17.28 7.42 -7.49
CA ASP A 367 -17.79 6.54 -6.45
C ASP A 367 -18.72 7.29 -5.48
N LYS A 368 -18.27 8.46 -5.00
CA LYS A 368 -19.04 9.28 -4.06
C LYS A 368 -20.32 9.82 -4.69
N ALA A 369 -20.26 10.27 -5.96
CA ALA A 369 -21.42 10.73 -6.70
C ALA A 369 -22.47 9.64 -6.93
N ASN A 370 -22.03 8.37 -6.99
CA ASN A 370 -22.91 7.20 -7.16
C ASN A 370 -23.27 6.50 -5.83
N ASN A 371 -23.03 7.15 -4.68
CA ASN A 371 -23.28 6.61 -3.34
C ASN A 371 -22.58 5.25 -3.10
N ILE A 372 -21.40 5.05 -3.65
CA ILE A 372 -20.56 3.89 -3.33
C ILE A 372 -19.90 4.11 -1.97
N ILE A 373 -20.00 3.11 -1.13
CA ILE A 373 -19.39 3.09 0.21
C ILE A 373 -18.41 1.92 0.33
N LEU A 374 -17.51 2.01 1.31
CA LEU A 374 -16.61 0.93 1.67
C LEU A 374 -17.23 0.14 2.82
N ALA A 375 -17.79 -1.04 2.56
CA ALA A 375 -18.49 -1.83 3.56
C ALA A 375 -17.66 -2.09 4.83
N CYS A 376 -16.33 -2.20 4.71
CA CYS A 376 -15.40 -2.40 5.83
C CYS A 376 -15.20 -1.16 6.72
N GLN A 377 -15.62 0.01 6.28
CA GLN A 377 -15.52 1.27 7.02
C GLN A 377 -16.89 1.84 7.38
N ALA A 378 -17.93 1.43 6.64
CA ALA A 378 -19.27 1.99 6.75
C ALA A 378 -19.95 1.54 8.05
N LYS A 379 -20.15 2.51 8.95
CA LYS A 379 -20.91 2.37 10.22
C LYS A 379 -22.25 3.08 10.05
N PRO A 380 -23.38 2.38 10.08
CA PRO A 380 -24.69 3.00 9.89
C PRO A 380 -25.03 4.02 10.97
N LYS A 381 -25.51 5.22 10.58
CA LYS A 381 -26.06 6.23 11.50
C LYS A 381 -27.55 6.04 11.76
N GLY A 382 -28.25 5.38 10.85
CA GLY A 382 -29.67 5.04 10.90
C GLY A 382 -29.97 3.85 10.04
N ALA A 383 -31.21 3.63 9.65
CA ALA A 383 -31.57 2.56 8.72
C ALA A 383 -30.85 2.76 7.37
N VAL A 384 -30.21 1.70 6.85
CA VAL A 384 -29.39 1.75 5.62
C VAL A 384 -29.77 0.58 4.72
N THR A 385 -29.83 0.82 3.40
CA THR A 385 -29.97 -0.23 2.40
C THR A 385 -28.76 -0.23 1.46
N VAL A 386 -28.17 -1.40 1.24
CA VAL A 386 -27.04 -1.59 0.32
C VAL A 386 -27.32 -2.69 -0.69
N GLU A 387 -26.75 -2.55 -1.89
CA GLU A 387 -26.82 -3.55 -2.97
C GLU A 387 -25.75 -4.63 -2.77
N ALA A 388 -26.01 -5.54 -1.85
CA ALA A 388 -25.17 -6.70 -1.58
C ALA A 388 -26.02 -7.94 -1.30
#